data_b14d0069432f149fc5db55c049dcc902
#
_entry.id   b14d0069432f149fc5db55c049dcc902
#
_cell.length_a   1.000
_cell.length_b   1.000
_cell.length_c   1.000
_cell.angle_alpha   90.00
_cell.angle_beta   90.00
_cell.angle_gamma   90.00
#
_symmetry.space_group_name_H-M   'P 1'
#
loop_
_entity.id
_entity.type
_entity.pdbx_description
1 polymer ?
#
loop_
_entity_poly.entity_id
_entity_poly.type
_entity_poly.pdbx_seq_one_letter_code
_entity_poly.pdbx_strand_id
1 'polypeptide(L)'
;MSGETTLRFDPHVHTAASHDARGSVADVLQQADDRGLAAIGITDHDTVDGAQRALDIKHRYDVLVVPGVEISTADGHLLGLGVSEQPPVGQSLVGTVEWVRDHGGVAIVPHPFQRSRHGVGKPLLANCDGVEVFNAWAVTGIQNRRAAAVAKRIGQPGLGASDAHRPETVGTAATELTVDGPVTVQRILDAVAAGRCRAVGRSIRLRTSLRTYATALTQFIRHRPRANSTTQ
;
A
#
# COMPACT_ATOMS: atom_id res chain seq x y z
N MET A 1 8.99 -4.96 -32.29
CA MET A 1 7.82 -4.15 -31.85
C MET A 1 7.58 -4.46 -30.39
N SER A 2 7.94 -3.56 -29.49
CA SER A 2 7.65 -3.69 -28.06
C SER A 2 6.16 -3.39 -27.87
N GLY A 3 5.36 -4.45 -27.68
CA GLY A 3 3.93 -4.29 -27.45
C GLY A 3 3.68 -3.69 -26.07
N GLU A 4 2.68 -2.82 -25.94
CA GLU A 4 2.11 -2.41 -24.68
C GLU A 4 1.45 -3.62 -23.97
N THR A 5 1.69 -3.77 -22.70
CA THR A 5 1.10 -4.80 -21.85
C THR A 5 0.28 -4.15 -20.75
N THR A 6 -1.00 -4.52 -20.64
CA THR A 6 -1.83 -4.12 -19.48
C THR A 6 -1.77 -5.23 -18.44
N LEU A 7 -1.46 -4.86 -17.21
CA LEU A 7 -1.29 -5.77 -16.08
C LEU A 7 -2.03 -5.29 -14.84
N ARG A 8 -2.29 -6.21 -13.90
CA ARG A 8 -2.88 -5.91 -12.60
C ARG A 8 -1.82 -5.94 -11.52
N PHE A 9 -1.72 -4.84 -10.78
CA PHE A 9 -0.79 -4.61 -9.68
C PHE A 9 -1.56 -4.23 -8.41
N ASP A 10 -1.36 -4.94 -7.31
CA ASP A 10 -1.85 -4.53 -5.99
C ASP A 10 -0.71 -3.84 -5.23
N PRO A 11 -0.71 -2.49 -5.13
CA PRO A 11 0.41 -1.73 -4.60
C PRO A 11 0.51 -1.68 -3.08
N HIS A 12 -0.51 -2.17 -2.33
CA HIS A 12 -0.61 -1.99 -0.90
C HIS A 12 -1.08 -3.27 -0.21
N VAL A 13 -0.12 -4.02 0.31
CA VAL A 13 -0.38 -5.31 0.98
C VAL A 13 0.57 -5.49 2.16
N HIS A 14 0.01 -5.93 3.29
CA HIS A 14 0.72 -6.23 4.51
C HIS A 14 0.91 -7.72 4.73
N THR A 15 1.99 -8.09 5.40
CA THR A 15 2.32 -9.45 5.83
C THR A 15 2.38 -9.53 7.37
N ALA A 16 2.70 -10.69 7.89
CA ALA A 16 2.94 -10.86 9.34
C ALA A 16 4.15 -10.07 9.89
N ALA A 17 4.89 -9.33 9.04
CA ALA A 17 5.89 -8.36 9.47
C ALA A 17 5.24 -7.07 10.01
N SER A 18 4.03 -6.74 9.55
CA SER A 18 3.21 -5.69 10.15
C SER A 18 2.56 -6.13 11.45
N HIS A 19 2.48 -5.24 12.41
CA HIS A 19 1.90 -5.49 13.73
C HIS A 19 0.39 -5.81 13.70
N ASP A 20 -0.32 -5.41 12.68
CA ASP A 20 -1.78 -5.49 12.53
C ASP A 20 -2.25 -6.44 11.42
N ALA A 21 -1.32 -7.04 10.67
CA ALA A 21 -1.61 -7.99 9.61
C ALA A 21 -1.36 -9.45 10.03
N ARG A 22 -1.90 -10.37 9.24
CA ARG A 22 -1.78 -11.81 9.43
C ARG A 22 -1.60 -12.49 8.09
N GLY A 23 -0.81 -13.50 8.09
CA GLY A 23 -0.43 -14.27 6.91
C GLY A 23 1.06 -14.18 6.67
N SER A 24 1.67 -15.32 6.42
CA SER A 24 3.07 -15.34 6.04
C SER A 24 3.26 -14.68 4.68
N VAL A 25 4.47 -14.25 4.38
CA VAL A 25 4.83 -13.76 3.04
C VAL A 25 4.46 -14.79 1.96
N ALA A 26 4.67 -16.09 2.26
CA ALA A 26 4.32 -17.17 1.34
C ALA A 26 2.81 -17.24 1.04
N ASP A 27 1.95 -17.12 2.09
CA ASP A 27 0.49 -17.11 1.91
C ASP A 27 0.03 -15.91 1.08
N VAL A 28 0.65 -14.74 1.29
CA VAL A 28 0.35 -13.50 0.56
C VAL A 28 0.72 -13.64 -0.92
N LEU A 29 1.93 -14.14 -1.23
CA LEU A 29 2.38 -14.35 -2.60
C LEU A 29 1.56 -15.44 -3.31
N GLN A 30 1.23 -16.54 -2.64
CA GLN A 30 0.37 -17.58 -3.18
C GLN A 30 -1.01 -17.02 -3.55
N GLN A 31 -1.58 -16.19 -2.66
CA GLN A 31 -2.88 -15.59 -2.95
C GLN A 31 -2.83 -14.57 -4.11
N ALA A 32 -1.72 -13.85 -4.27
CA ALA A 32 -1.51 -12.94 -5.39
C ALA A 32 -1.48 -13.73 -6.72
N ASP A 33 -0.75 -14.83 -6.74
CA ASP A 33 -0.67 -15.77 -7.86
C ASP A 33 -2.05 -16.36 -8.21
N ASP A 34 -2.76 -16.93 -7.23
CA ASP A 34 -4.11 -17.50 -7.38
C ASP A 34 -5.11 -16.47 -7.94
N ARG A 35 -4.87 -15.19 -7.69
CA ARG A 35 -5.69 -14.08 -8.19
C ARG A 35 -5.27 -13.54 -9.55
N GLY A 36 -4.20 -14.08 -10.13
CA GLY A 36 -3.64 -13.64 -11.40
C GLY A 36 -3.17 -12.19 -11.38
N LEU A 37 -2.59 -11.75 -10.24
CA LEU A 37 -1.88 -10.48 -10.19
C LEU A 37 -0.54 -10.63 -10.90
N ALA A 38 -0.21 -9.70 -11.80
CA ALA A 38 1.11 -9.69 -12.43
C ALA A 38 2.18 -9.11 -11.50
N ALA A 39 1.78 -8.26 -10.54
CA ALA A 39 2.67 -7.68 -9.55
C ALA A 39 1.96 -7.40 -8.22
N ILE A 40 2.73 -7.38 -7.13
CA ILE A 40 2.29 -7.06 -5.78
C ILE A 40 3.31 -6.19 -5.06
N GLY A 41 2.86 -5.12 -4.41
CA GLY A 41 3.64 -4.32 -3.47
C GLY A 41 3.55 -4.90 -2.06
N ILE A 42 4.67 -5.27 -1.46
CA ILE A 42 4.74 -5.63 -0.04
C ILE A 42 5.15 -4.39 0.72
N THR A 43 4.24 -3.87 1.55
CA THR A 43 4.32 -2.54 2.14
C THR A 43 3.96 -2.56 3.62
N ASP A 44 4.65 -3.41 4.38
CA ASP A 44 4.46 -3.52 5.82
C ASP A 44 4.72 -2.18 6.54
N HIS A 45 4.04 -1.94 7.67
CA HIS A 45 4.17 -0.72 8.45
C HIS A 45 5.59 -0.56 9.00
N ASP A 46 6.25 0.53 8.62
CA ASP A 46 7.53 1.00 9.14
C ASP A 46 8.67 -0.04 9.09
N THR A 47 8.55 -1.07 8.23
CA THR A 47 9.59 -2.10 8.05
C THR A 47 9.64 -2.62 6.62
N VAL A 48 10.82 -2.97 6.16
CA VAL A 48 11.07 -3.62 4.88
C VAL A 48 11.24 -5.13 4.98
N ASP A 49 11.14 -5.70 6.18
CA ASP A 49 11.39 -7.12 6.44
C ASP A 49 10.51 -8.06 5.62
N GLY A 50 9.21 -7.74 5.48
CA GLY A 50 8.28 -8.53 4.67
C GLY A 50 8.65 -8.48 3.18
N ALA A 51 8.99 -7.30 2.69
CA ALA A 51 9.42 -7.09 1.30
C ALA A 51 10.72 -7.84 1.00
N GLN A 52 11.71 -7.79 1.89
CA GLN A 52 12.96 -8.54 1.73
C GLN A 52 12.72 -10.04 1.70
N ARG A 53 11.94 -10.59 2.64
CA ARG A 53 11.54 -11.99 2.64
C ARG A 53 10.79 -12.41 1.38
N ALA A 54 9.94 -11.51 0.83
CA ALA A 54 9.25 -11.76 -0.43
C ALA A 54 10.23 -11.85 -1.60
N LEU A 55 11.24 -10.99 -1.64
CA LEU A 55 12.30 -11.04 -2.67
C LEU A 55 13.12 -12.33 -2.59
N ASP A 56 13.37 -12.88 -1.40
CA ASP A 56 14.09 -14.13 -1.23
C ASP A 56 13.37 -15.34 -1.82
N ILE A 57 12.03 -15.36 -1.71
CA ILE A 57 11.20 -16.50 -2.13
C ILE A 57 10.43 -16.30 -3.44
N LYS A 58 10.51 -15.11 -4.05
CA LYS A 58 9.76 -14.72 -5.26
C LYS A 58 9.88 -15.71 -6.43
N HIS A 59 11.02 -16.42 -6.53
CA HIS A 59 11.28 -17.40 -7.58
C HIS A 59 10.31 -18.60 -7.59
N ARG A 60 9.47 -18.74 -6.55
CA ARG A 60 8.46 -19.80 -6.40
C ARG A 60 7.09 -19.39 -6.95
N TYR A 61 6.91 -18.16 -7.38
CA TYR A 61 5.64 -17.56 -7.77
C TYR A 61 5.78 -16.83 -9.10
N ASP A 62 4.70 -16.75 -9.85
CA ASP A 62 4.68 -16.01 -11.13
C ASP A 62 4.45 -14.51 -10.94
N VAL A 63 4.06 -14.07 -9.72
CA VAL A 63 3.83 -12.68 -9.38
C VAL A 63 5.15 -11.92 -9.17
N LEU A 64 5.29 -10.75 -9.81
CA LEU A 64 6.43 -9.86 -9.59
C LEU A 64 6.29 -9.13 -8.25
N VAL A 65 7.29 -9.25 -7.39
CA VAL A 65 7.35 -8.51 -6.12
C VAL A 65 7.94 -7.12 -6.35
N VAL A 66 7.17 -6.10 -6.00
CA VAL A 66 7.62 -4.70 -5.88
C VAL A 66 7.92 -4.47 -4.39
N PRO A 67 9.17 -4.29 -3.99
CA PRO A 67 9.47 -3.99 -2.59
C PRO A 67 8.91 -2.61 -2.21
N GLY A 68 8.53 -2.45 -0.95
CA GLY A 68 8.01 -1.18 -0.47
C GLY A 68 7.80 -1.18 1.03
N VAL A 69 7.22 -0.10 1.52
CA VAL A 69 6.94 0.11 2.93
C VAL A 69 5.82 1.14 3.10
N GLU A 70 4.92 0.95 4.04
CA GLU A 70 3.98 1.98 4.50
C GLU A 70 4.61 2.73 5.66
N ILE A 71 5.04 3.97 5.42
CA ILE A 71 5.83 4.79 6.32
C ILE A 71 4.91 5.66 7.17
N SER A 72 5.05 5.60 8.49
CA SER A 72 4.40 6.53 9.41
C SER A 72 5.12 7.87 9.40
N THR A 73 4.52 8.89 8.79
CA THR A 73 5.02 10.26 8.81
C THR A 73 4.33 11.10 9.88
N ALA A 74 4.85 12.29 10.18
CA ALA A 74 4.20 13.24 11.07
C ALA A 74 2.80 13.71 10.58
N ASP A 75 2.54 13.59 9.27
CA ASP A 75 1.33 14.09 8.62
C ASP A 75 0.33 12.98 8.25
N GLY A 76 0.71 11.71 8.41
CA GLY A 76 -0.04 10.52 8.05
C GLY A 76 0.80 9.49 7.32
N HIS A 77 0.16 8.44 6.77
CA HIS A 77 0.89 7.37 6.11
C HIS A 77 1.30 7.73 4.67
N LEU A 78 2.42 7.17 4.24
CA LEU A 78 2.97 7.26 2.89
C LEU A 78 3.47 5.88 2.44
N LEU A 79 3.08 5.42 1.25
CA LEU A 79 3.70 4.25 0.64
C LEU A 79 4.96 4.68 -0.11
N GLY A 80 6.09 4.07 0.22
CA GLY A 80 7.29 4.09 -0.59
C GLY A 80 7.34 2.80 -1.41
N LEU A 81 7.05 2.87 -2.71
CA LEU A 81 7.13 1.72 -3.62
C LEU A 81 8.48 1.71 -4.34
N GLY A 82 9.10 0.56 -4.47
CA GLY A 82 10.42 0.40 -5.09
C GLY A 82 11.59 0.59 -4.13
N VAL A 83 11.34 0.86 -2.84
CA VAL A 83 12.38 1.02 -1.82
C VAL A 83 12.63 -0.29 -1.08
N SER A 84 13.90 -0.57 -0.78
CA SER A 84 14.35 -1.79 -0.06
C SER A 84 15.13 -1.45 1.20
N GLU A 85 15.36 -0.17 1.46
CA GLU A 85 16.05 0.32 2.66
C GLU A 85 15.05 0.79 3.70
N GLN A 86 15.43 0.67 4.97
CA GLN A 86 14.60 1.08 6.10
C GLN A 86 14.42 2.60 6.12
N PRO A 87 13.19 3.14 5.96
CA PRO A 87 12.98 4.58 5.94
C PRO A 87 13.06 5.19 7.33
N PRO A 88 13.35 6.49 7.43
CA PRO A 88 13.17 7.24 8.66
C PRO A 88 11.68 7.42 8.96
N VAL A 89 11.26 7.03 10.17
CA VAL A 89 9.87 7.16 10.65
C VAL A 89 9.65 8.52 11.34
N GLY A 90 8.43 9.06 11.25
CA GLY A 90 8.02 10.28 11.97
C GLY A 90 8.53 11.59 11.37
N GLN A 91 9.16 11.58 10.21
CA GLN A 91 9.51 12.77 9.44
C GLN A 91 8.27 13.45 8.85
N SER A 92 8.40 14.70 8.38
CA SER A 92 7.32 15.31 7.60
C SER A 92 7.04 14.51 6.34
N LEU A 93 5.78 14.53 5.87
CA LEU A 93 5.42 13.83 4.63
C LEU A 93 6.29 14.29 3.45
N VAL A 94 6.58 15.59 3.33
CA VAL A 94 7.40 16.13 2.25
C VAL A 94 8.83 15.58 2.31
N GLY A 95 9.46 15.58 3.48
CA GLY A 95 10.80 15.01 3.64
C GLY A 95 10.85 13.50 3.39
N THR A 96 9.75 12.79 3.75
CA THR A 96 9.64 11.36 3.45
C THR A 96 9.46 11.09 1.95
N VAL A 97 8.72 11.94 1.23
CA VAL A 97 8.60 11.86 -0.24
C VAL A 97 9.96 12.06 -0.91
N GLU A 98 10.74 13.05 -0.47
CA GLU A 98 12.11 13.29 -0.96
C GLU A 98 12.99 12.07 -0.72
N TRP A 99 12.95 11.52 0.50
CA TRP A 99 13.69 10.30 0.83
C TRP A 99 13.32 9.13 -0.09
N VAL A 100 12.04 8.86 -0.33
CA VAL A 100 11.58 7.78 -1.23
C VAL A 100 12.12 7.98 -2.65
N ARG A 101 12.08 9.21 -3.18
CA ARG A 101 12.59 9.55 -4.52
C ARG A 101 14.11 9.39 -4.61
N ASP A 102 14.83 9.83 -3.59
CA ASP A 102 16.30 9.70 -3.53
C ASP A 102 16.75 8.23 -3.51
N HIS A 103 15.87 7.31 -3.04
CA HIS A 103 16.10 5.87 -3.06
C HIS A 103 15.48 5.19 -4.31
N GLY A 104 15.14 5.95 -5.35
CA GLY A 104 14.62 5.43 -6.62
C GLY A 104 13.19 4.93 -6.59
N GLY A 105 12.46 5.23 -5.53
CA GLY A 105 11.06 4.83 -5.33
C GLY A 105 10.05 5.85 -5.83
N VAL A 106 8.77 5.47 -5.71
CA VAL A 106 7.60 6.30 -6.01
C VAL A 106 6.76 6.44 -4.74
N ALA A 107 6.42 7.68 -4.38
CA ALA A 107 5.72 8.04 -3.16
C ALA A 107 4.21 8.17 -3.39
N ILE A 108 3.40 7.30 -2.78
CA ILE A 108 1.94 7.25 -2.95
C ILE A 108 1.26 7.57 -1.62
N VAL A 109 0.25 8.44 -1.62
CA VAL A 109 -0.59 8.65 -0.43
C VAL A 109 -1.65 7.54 -0.36
N PRO A 110 -1.60 6.65 0.66
CA PRO A 110 -2.61 5.61 0.86
C PRO A 110 -3.87 6.21 1.50
N HIS A 111 -5.02 5.60 1.23
CA HIS A 111 -6.34 5.85 1.88
C HIS A 111 -6.55 7.31 2.37
N PRO A 112 -6.37 8.36 1.52
CA PRO A 112 -6.48 9.75 1.94
C PRO A 112 -7.86 10.04 2.56
N PHE A 113 -7.89 11.01 3.47
CA PHE A 113 -9.09 11.43 4.21
C PHE A 113 -9.65 10.41 5.23
N GLN A 114 -9.05 9.24 5.38
CA GLN A 114 -9.41 8.26 6.38
C GLN A 114 -8.67 8.53 7.69
N ARG A 115 -9.12 9.50 8.47
CA ARG A 115 -8.43 9.95 9.72
C ARG A 115 -8.19 8.83 10.73
N SER A 116 -9.09 7.86 10.83
CA SER A 116 -8.95 6.69 11.72
C SER A 116 -7.82 5.73 11.28
N ARG A 117 -7.25 5.95 10.10
CA ARG A 117 -6.16 5.18 9.50
C ARG A 117 -5.00 6.09 9.10
N HIS A 118 -4.80 7.19 9.80
CA HIS A 118 -3.74 8.16 9.55
C HIS A 118 -3.68 8.67 8.09
N GLY A 119 -4.85 8.76 7.43
CA GLY A 119 -4.96 9.26 6.06
C GLY A 119 -4.64 10.74 5.95
N VAL A 120 -3.82 11.08 4.98
CA VAL A 120 -3.32 12.44 4.70
C VAL A 120 -4.45 13.36 4.19
N GLY A 121 -4.36 14.64 4.55
CA GLY A 121 -5.29 15.68 4.10
C GLY A 121 -4.94 16.27 2.73
N LYS A 122 -5.91 16.96 2.12
CA LYS A 122 -5.82 17.52 0.77
C LYS A 122 -4.56 18.37 0.47
N PRO A 123 -4.05 19.23 1.38
CA PRO A 123 -2.94 20.13 1.05
C PRO A 123 -1.67 19.41 0.61
N LEU A 124 -1.42 18.20 1.14
CA LEU A 124 -0.17 17.46 0.94
C LEU A 124 -0.21 16.50 -0.26
N LEU A 125 -1.39 16.21 -0.82
CA LEU A 125 -1.52 15.22 -1.90
C LEU A 125 -0.76 15.62 -3.18
N ALA A 126 -0.56 16.90 -3.42
CA ALA A 126 0.16 17.39 -4.60
C ALA A 126 1.68 17.17 -4.54
N ASN A 127 2.23 16.85 -3.38
CA ASN A 127 3.66 16.63 -3.20
C ASN A 127 4.09 15.21 -3.57
N CYS A 128 3.14 14.28 -3.68
CA CYS A 128 3.39 12.85 -3.92
C CYS A 128 3.30 12.50 -5.41
N ASP A 129 3.70 11.29 -5.78
CA ASP A 129 3.70 10.81 -7.16
C ASP A 129 2.38 10.17 -7.56
N GLY A 130 1.52 9.89 -6.58
CA GLY A 130 0.19 9.34 -6.79
C GLY A 130 -0.64 9.28 -5.52
N VAL A 131 -1.91 8.90 -5.69
CA VAL A 131 -2.91 8.85 -4.61
C VAL A 131 -3.74 7.57 -4.73
N GLU A 132 -3.96 6.86 -3.66
CA GLU A 132 -4.98 5.81 -3.63
C GLU A 132 -6.37 6.43 -3.74
N VAL A 133 -6.96 6.30 -4.91
CA VAL A 133 -8.33 6.76 -5.17
C VAL A 133 -9.37 5.68 -4.92
N PHE A 134 -8.92 4.43 -4.81
CA PHE A 134 -9.75 3.30 -4.44
C PHE A 134 -9.00 2.37 -3.47
N ASN A 135 -9.34 2.45 -2.19
CA ASN A 135 -8.90 1.52 -1.16
C ASN A 135 -10.05 0.57 -0.82
N ALA A 136 -9.81 -0.75 -0.84
CA ALA A 136 -10.85 -1.75 -0.63
C ALA A 136 -11.43 -1.75 0.79
N TRP A 137 -10.69 -1.25 1.79
CA TRP A 137 -11.12 -1.11 3.18
C TRP A 137 -12.00 0.11 3.45
N ALA A 138 -12.21 0.97 2.47
CA ALA A 138 -13.11 2.12 2.62
C ALA A 138 -14.55 1.65 2.82
N VAL A 139 -15.05 1.77 4.05
CA VAL A 139 -16.36 1.22 4.48
C VAL A 139 -17.53 1.77 3.68
N THR A 140 -17.55 3.08 3.43
CA THR A 140 -18.68 3.77 2.78
C THR A 140 -18.42 4.16 1.33
N GLY A 141 -17.19 4.03 0.84
CA GLY A 141 -16.77 4.52 -0.46
C GLY A 141 -16.79 6.05 -0.63
N ILE A 142 -17.18 6.82 0.39
CA ILE A 142 -17.20 8.30 0.34
C ILE A 142 -15.79 8.83 0.22
N GLN A 143 -14.86 8.30 1.02
CA GLN A 143 -13.45 8.68 0.99
C GLN A 143 -12.82 8.37 -0.36
N ASN A 144 -13.10 7.20 -0.95
CA ASN A 144 -12.66 6.83 -2.29
C ASN A 144 -13.15 7.84 -3.34
N ARG A 145 -14.44 8.18 -3.34
CA ARG A 145 -14.98 9.20 -4.26
C ARG A 145 -14.34 10.56 -4.07
N ARG A 146 -14.10 10.97 -2.83
CA ARG A 146 -13.41 12.22 -2.51
C ARG A 146 -11.96 12.20 -2.98
N ALA A 147 -11.24 11.11 -2.74
CA ALA A 147 -9.87 10.90 -3.20
C ALA A 147 -9.77 11.00 -4.73
N ALA A 148 -10.63 10.28 -5.45
CA ALA A 148 -10.69 10.33 -6.91
C ALA A 148 -10.97 11.73 -7.46
N ALA A 149 -11.94 12.45 -6.87
CA ALA A 149 -12.27 13.81 -7.29
C ALA A 149 -11.13 14.80 -7.03
N VAL A 150 -10.41 14.65 -5.91
CA VAL A 150 -9.27 15.52 -5.58
C VAL A 150 -8.08 15.19 -6.47
N ALA A 151 -7.68 13.91 -6.59
CA ALA A 151 -6.57 13.48 -7.43
C ALA A 151 -6.75 13.97 -8.88
N LYS A 152 -7.94 13.76 -9.47
CA LYS A 152 -8.27 14.27 -10.82
C LYS A 152 -8.09 15.78 -10.93
N ARG A 153 -8.53 16.55 -9.92
CA ARG A 153 -8.45 18.03 -9.97
C ARG A 153 -7.04 18.56 -9.88
N ILE A 154 -6.15 17.88 -9.15
CA ILE A 154 -4.74 18.28 -8.99
C ILE A 154 -3.81 17.60 -9.98
N GLY A 155 -4.34 16.76 -10.89
CA GLY A 155 -3.55 16.06 -11.91
C GLY A 155 -2.70 14.90 -11.41
N GLN A 156 -3.01 14.33 -10.23
CA GLN A 156 -2.26 13.22 -9.66
C GLN A 156 -2.74 11.87 -10.17
N PRO A 157 -1.81 10.92 -10.44
CA PRO A 157 -2.14 9.53 -10.75
C PRO A 157 -3.02 8.89 -9.67
N GLY A 158 -4.05 8.14 -10.09
CA GLY A 158 -5.00 7.49 -9.20
C GLY A 158 -4.83 5.97 -9.16
N LEU A 159 -4.44 5.42 -8.01
CA LEU A 159 -4.23 3.99 -7.80
C LEU A 159 -5.42 3.34 -7.07
N GLY A 160 -5.60 2.04 -7.33
CA GLY A 160 -6.45 1.17 -6.53
C GLY A 160 -5.61 0.17 -5.76
N ALA A 161 -5.95 -0.12 -4.52
CA ALA A 161 -5.23 -1.04 -3.67
C ALA A 161 -6.17 -1.85 -2.78
N SER A 162 -5.76 -3.08 -2.46
CA SER A 162 -6.53 -3.92 -1.52
C SER A 162 -6.32 -3.48 -0.09
N ASP A 163 -5.13 -3.00 0.25
CA ASP A 163 -4.70 -2.71 1.62
C ASP A 163 -4.88 -3.95 2.51
N ALA A 164 -4.44 -5.08 1.95
CA ALA A 164 -4.72 -6.39 2.52
C ALA A 164 -3.94 -6.63 3.81
N HIS A 165 -4.66 -6.91 4.90
CA HIS A 165 -4.10 -7.33 6.19
C HIS A 165 -4.27 -8.84 6.42
N ARG A 166 -4.79 -9.54 5.41
CA ARG A 166 -4.99 -11.00 5.38
C ARG A 166 -4.86 -11.51 3.95
N PRO A 167 -4.29 -12.70 3.74
CA PRO A 167 -4.12 -13.25 2.39
C PRO A 167 -5.41 -13.24 1.55
N GLU A 168 -6.56 -13.58 2.16
CA GLU A 168 -7.84 -13.69 1.44
C GLU A 168 -8.30 -12.36 0.84
N THR A 169 -7.77 -11.23 1.29
CA THR A 169 -8.14 -9.89 0.81
C THR A 169 -7.18 -9.33 -0.24
N VAL A 170 -6.03 -9.96 -0.46
CA VAL A 170 -5.07 -9.58 -1.51
C VAL A 170 -5.77 -9.52 -2.87
N GLY A 171 -5.56 -8.49 -3.65
CA GLY A 171 -6.12 -8.32 -4.99
C GLY A 171 -7.64 -8.06 -5.04
N THR A 172 -8.32 -7.77 -3.92
CA THR A 172 -9.74 -7.36 -3.92
C THR A 172 -9.93 -6.01 -4.60
N ALA A 173 -8.91 -5.16 -4.54
CA ALA A 173 -8.72 -4.02 -5.43
C ALA A 173 -7.27 -4.02 -5.90
N ALA A 174 -7.02 -3.38 -7.03
CA ALA A 174 -5.73 -3.31 -7.67
C ALA A 174 -5.66 -2.09 -8.60
N THR A 175 -4.50 -1.85 -9.15
CA THR A 175 -4.24 -0.89 -10.21
C THR A 175 -4.00 -1.63 -11.51
N GLU A 176 -4.75 -1.31 -12.55
CA GLU A 176 -4.38 -1.68 -13.92
C GLU A 176 -3.33 -0.71 -14.41
N LEU A 177 -2.20 -1.23 -14.86
CA LEU A 177 -1.06 -0.49 -15.39
C LEU A 177 -0.83 -0.84 -16.85
N THR A 178 -0.43 0.13 -17.65
CA THR A 178 0.08 -0.10 -19.01
C THR A 178 1.59 0.14 -19.02
N VAL A 179 2.34 -0.90 -19.35
CA VAL A 179 3.80 -0.88 -19.45
C VAL A 179 4.26 -1.23 -20.87
N ASP A 180 5.38 -0.64 -21.29
CA ASP A 180 6.01 -0.92 -22.57
C ASP A 180 7.09 -1.99 -22.40
N GLY A 181 7.01 -3.09 -23.17
CA GLY A 181 7.99 -4.18 -23.16
C GLY A 181 7.90 -5.09 -21.91
N PRO A 182 9.01 -5.72 -21.46
CA PRO A 182 9.00 -6.68 -20.36
C PRO A 182 8.52 -6.06 -19.03
N VAL A 183 7.73 -6.81 -18.26
CA VAL A 183 7.27 -6.36 -16.93
C VAL A 183 8.43 -6.43 -15.96
N THR A 184 8.84 -5.27 -15.44
CA THR A 184 9.89 -5.10 -14.43
C THR A 184 9.44 -4.14 -13.35
N VAL A 185 10.06 -4.19 -12.16
CA VAL A 185 9.76 -3.25 -11.06
C VAL A 185 9.89 -1.81 -11.56
N GLN A 186 11.00 -1.46 -12.21
CA GLN A 186 11.22 -0.09 -12.70
C GLN A 186 10.12 0.38 -13.66
N ARG A 187 9.67 -0.47 -14.60
CA ARG A 187 8.60 -0.09 -15.54
C ARG A 187 7.25 0.06 -14.88
N ILE A 188 6.99 -0.70 -13.81
CA ILE A 188 5.80 -0.49 -12.97
C ILE A 188 5.86 0.89 -12.31
N LEU A 189 6.99 1.23 -11.68
CA LEU A 189 7.18 2.54 -11.05
C LEU A 189 7.08 3.69 -12.06
N ASP A 190 7.70 3.56 -13.22
CA ASP A 190 7.62 4.54 -14.33
C ASP A 190 6.18 4.72 -14.83
N ALA A 191 5.42 3.62 -14.95
CA ALA A 191 4.01 3.67 -15.38
C ALA A 191 3.13 4.38 -14.34
N VAL A 192 3.37 4.13 -13.04
CA VAL A 192 2.69 4.84 -11.94
C VAL A 192 3.01 6.33 -11.99
N ALA A 193 4.29 6.70 -12.03
CA ALA A 193 4.73 8.10 -12.07
C ALA A 193 4.20 8.84 -13.31
N ALA A 194 4.10 8.15 -14.45
CA ALA A 194 3.53 8.70 -15.70
C ALA A 194 1.99 8.74 -15.72
N GLY A 195 1.32 8.26 -14.67
CA GLY A 195 -0.14 8.22 -14.60
C GLY A 195 -0.80 7.21 -15.55
N ARG A 196 -0.04 6.25 -16.08
CA ARG A 196 -0.55 5.17 -16.93
C ARG A 196 -1.20 4.07 -16.10
N CYS A 197 -2.12 4.49 -15.23
CA CYS A 197 -2.73 3.63 -14.22
C CYS A 197 -4.23 3.92 -14.07
N ARG A 198 -4.99 2.89 -13.70
CA ARG A 198 -6.42 2.94 -13.43
C ARG A 198 -6.78 2.07 -12.23
N ALA A 199 -7.45 2.65 -11.24
CA ALA A 199 -7.96 1.90 -10.09
C ALA A 199 -9.08 0.93 -10.52
N VAL A 200 -9.01 -0.33 -10.07
CA VAL A 200 -10.01 -1.36 -10.28
C VAL A 200 -10.27 -2.16 -9.01
N GLY A 201 -11.45 -2.72 -8.86
CA GLY A 201 -11.74 -3.61 -7.74
C GLY A 201 -13.10 -3.39 -7.09
N ARG A 202 -13.25 -3.98 -5.92
CA ARG A 202 -14.47 -3.92 -5.10
C ARG A 202 -14.12 -3.70 -3.63
N SER A 203 -14.99 -2.97 -2.91
CA SER A 203 -14.84 -2.79 -1.45
C SER A 203 -15.03 -4.12 -0.72
N ILE A 204 -14.26 -4.31 0.34
CA ILE A 204 -14.41 -5.44 1.25
C ILE A 204 -15.78 -5.31 1.94
N ARG A 205 -16.52 -6.42 2.06
CA ARG A 205 -17.86 -6.39 2.67
C ARG A 205 -17.77 -5.91 4.12
N LEU A 206 -18.74 -5.09 4.54
CA LEU A 206 -18.81 -4.47 5.87
C LEU A 206 -18.60 -5.47 7.03
N ARG A 207 -19.12 -6.70 6.92
CA ARG A 207 -18.93 -7.77 7.93
C ARG A 207 -17.46 -8.18 8.08
N THR A 208 -16.68 -8.20 7.01
CA THR A 208 -15.26 -8.53 7.03
C THR A 208 -14.45 -7.39 7.63
N SER A 209 -14.76 -6.15 7.25
CA SER A 209 -14.17 -4.95 7.84
C SER A 209 -14.36 -4.89 9.36
N LEU A 210 -15.60 -5.09 9.85
CA LEU A 210 -15.90 -5.05 11.28
C LEU A 210 -15.14 -6.11 12.09
N ARG A 211 -14.99 -7.34 11.56
CA ARG A 211 -14.20 -8.39 12.22
C ARG A 211 -12.72 -8.01 12.36
N THR A 212 -12.14 -7.39 11.36
CA THR A 212 -10.73 -7.00 11.39
C THR A 212 -10.50 -5.81 12.32
N TYR A 213 -11.37 -4.79 12.29
CA TYR A 213 -11.30 -3.69 13.26
C TYR A 213 -11.42 -4.17 14.71
N ALA A 214 -12.33 -5.11 14.98
CA ALA A 214 -12.47 -5.71 16.32
C ALA A 214 -11.20 -6.47 16.75
N THR A 215 -10.52 -7.12 15.81
CA THR A 215 -9.28 -7.86 16.08
C THR A 215 -8.09 -6.90 16.30
N ALA A 216 -7.96 -5.86 15.50
CA ALA A 216 -6.93 -4.83 15.68
C ALA A 216 -7.07 -4.11 17.02
N LEU A 217 -8.31 -3.74 17.40
CA LEU A 217 -8.61 -3.10 18.68
C LEU A 217 -8.24 -4.00 19.88
N THR A 218 -8.54 -5.31 19.79
CA THR A 218 -8.19 -6.26 20.86
C THR A 218 -6.68 -6.47 20.98
N GLN A 219 -5.94 -6.41 19.89
CA GLN A 219 -4.48 -6.50 19.90
C GLN A 219 -3.84 -5.24 20.47
N PHE A 220 -4.32 -4.06 20.07
CA PHE A 220 -3.87 -2.77 20.62
C PHE A 220 -4.07 -2.70 22.15
N ILE A 221 -5.21 -3.19 22.67
CA ILE A 221 -5.48 -3.25 24.12
C ILE A 221 -4.54 -4.24 24.83
N ARG A 222 -4.19 -5.36 24.20
CA ARG A 222 -3.29 -6.38 24.78
C ARG A 222 -1.82 -5.94 24.84
N HIS A 223 -1.38 -5.06 23.94
CA HIS A 223 0.01 -4.59 23.84
C HIS A 223 0.24 -3.22 24.48
N ARG A 224 -0.76 -2.63 25.13
CA ARG A 224 -0.54 -1.42 25.92
C ARG A 224 0.43 -1.74 27.08
N PRO A 225 1.62 -1.11 27.18
CA PRO A 225 2.49 -1.26 28.33
C PRO A 225 1.70 -0.82 29.56
N ARG A 226 1.64 -1.68 30.58
CA ARG A 226 1.06 -1.32 31.88
C ARG A 226 1.82 -0.10 32.40
N ALA A 227 1.13 1.02 32.58
CA ALA A 227 1.68 2.16 33.27
C ALA A 227 2.08 1.69 34.67
N ASN A 228 3.39 1.69 34.96
CA ASN A 228 3.91 1.43 36.29
C ASN A 228 3.36 2.51 37.22
N SER A 229 2.42 2.14 38.06
CA SER A 229 2.04 2.93 39.22
C SER A 229 3.17 2.81 40.28
N THR A 230 4.14 3.69 40.17
CA THR A 230 5.08 3.92 41.28
C THR A 230 4.42 4.95 42.19
N THR A 231 3.75 4.43 43.22
CA THR A 231 3.40 5.22 44.41
C THR A 231 4.62 5.23 45.31
N GLN A 232 5.18 6.38 45.56
CA GLN A 232 5.84 6.78 46.83
C GLN A 232 5.43 8.18 47.16
#